data_b537480951314ced705605358982e9d0
#
_entry.id   b537480951314ced705605358982e9d0
#
_cell.length_a   1.000
_cell.length_b   1.000
_cell.length_c   1.000
_cell.angle_alpha   90.00
_cell.angle_beta   90.00
_cell.angle_gamma   90.00
#
_symmetry.space_group_name_H-M   'P 1'
#
loop_
_entity.id
_entity.type
_entity.pdbx_description
1 polymer ?
#
loop_
_entity_poly.entity_id
_entity_poly.type
_entity_poly.pdbx_seq_one_letter_code
_entity_poly.pdbx_strand_id
1 'polypeptide(L)'
;FKKHQLGLHFFKRGDSEIFKPNQKVLYDLSLFDLIKSYGQIISKDKNQSVTIARSRLYAVEEAVKNLRSLINKSNGWKNLFEYLPQNIRDNLESRSATASYFVASLELAKEGALSLRQESFKEEIYLISKTNM
;
A
#
# COMPACT_ATOMS: atom_id res chain seq x y z
N PHE A 1 33.35 44.21 -16.46
CA PHE A 1 31.93 43.75 -16.59
C PHE A 1 31.85 42.64 -17.61
N LYS A 2 31.82 41.38 -17.15
CA LYS A 2 31.52 40.22 -18.02
C LYS A 2 30.04 40.25 -18.39
N LYS A 3 29.74 40.76 -19.59
CA LYS A 3 28.37 40.67 -20.15
C LYS A 3 28.01 39.21 -20.37
N HIS A 4 26.88 38.79 -19.87
CA HIS A 4 26.32 37.47 -20.15
C HIS A 4 26.10 37.34 -21.68
N GLN A 5 26.76 36.36 -22.31
CA GLN A 5 26.70 36.17 -23.76
C GLN A 5 25.67 35.12 -24.12
N LEU A 6 24.87 35.41 -25.15
CA LEU A 6 23.90 34.49 -25.74
C LEU A 6 24.69 33.28 -26.32
N GLY A 7 24.29 32.07 -25.98
CA GLY A 7 24.98 30.83 -26.39
C GLY A 7 25.98 30.29 -25.39
N LEU A 8 26.42 31.07 -24.38
CA LEU A 8 27.29 30.64 -23.30
C LEU A 8 26.58 30.60 -21.95
N HIS A 9 25.75 31.65 -21.70
CA HIS A 9 25.06 31.80 -20.40
C HIS A 9 23.53 31.79 -20.55
N PHE A 10 23.04 32.11 -21.76
CA PHE A 10 21.61 32.09 -22.11
C PHE A 10 21.43 31.36 -23.45
N PHE A 11 20.48 30.48 -23.52
CA PHE A 11 20.11 29.77 -24.73
C PHE A 11 18.73 30.28 -25.19
N LYS A 12 18.57 30.48 -26.49
CA LYS A 12 17.25 30.75 -27.04
C LYS A 12 16.37 29.52 -26.85
N ARG A 13 15.13 29.76 -26.45
CA ARG A 13 14.09 28.74 -26.58
C ARG A 13 14.02 28.37 -28.07
N GLY A 14 14.22 27.12 -28.41
CA GLY A 14 14.20 26.67 -29.79
C GLY A 14 13.01 27.18 -30.59
N ASP A 15 13.11 27.16 -31.92
CA ASP A 15 12.02 27.58 -32.79
C ASP A 15 10.74 26.84 -32.38
N SER A 16 9.61 27.59 -32.35
CA SER A 16 8.33 26.99 -32.04
C SER A 16 8.03 25.91 -33.08
N GLU A 17 8.05 24.65 -32.67
CA GLU A 17 7.54 23.59 -33.51
C GLU A 17 6.09 23.90 -33.83
N ILE A 18 5.86 24.14 -35.13
CA ILE A 18 4.49 24.31 -35.63
C ILE A 18 3.86 22.95 -35.55
N PHE A 19 3.19 22.67 -34.42
CA PHE A 19 2.29 21.55 -34.34
C PHE A 19 1.25 21.67 -35.45
N LYS A 20 1.41 20.88 -36.48
CA LYS A 20 0.35 20.71 -37.47
C LYS A 20 -0.73 19.83 -36.83
N PRO A 21 -1.86 20.40 -36.41
CA PRO A 21 -2.97 19.60 -35.94
C PRO A 21 -3.67 19.04 -37.17
N ASN A 22 -3.14 17.97 -37.73
CA ASN A 22 -3.78 17.37 -38.88
C ASN A 22 -3.72 15.86 -38.80
N GLN A 23 -4.34 15.32 -37.74
CA GLN A 23 -4.90 13.99 -37.84
C GLN A 23 -6.42 14.15 -37.69
N LYS A 24 -7.12 14.17 -38.83
CA LYS A 24 -8.51 13.80 -38.84
C LYS A 24 -8.58 12.36 -38.34
N VAL A 25 -8.84 12.19 -37.07
CA VAL A 25 -9.17 10.88 -36.54
C VAL A 25 -10.54 10.55 -37.10
N LEU A 26 -10.55 9.78 -38.16
CA LEU A 26 -11.78 9.14 -38.67
C LEU A 26 -12.11 8.01 -37.68
N TYR A 27 -13.07 8.28 -36.81
CA TYR A 27 -13.66 7.26 -35.99
C TYR A 27 -14.60 6.44 -36.87
N ASP A 28 -14.17 5.26 -37.30
CA ASP A 28 -15.07 4.27 -37.88
C ASP A 28 -15.76 3.53 -36.73
N LEU A 29 -16.72 4.21 -36.12
CA LEU A 29 -17.51 3.71 -35.01
C LEU A 29 -18.76 3.06 -35.58
N SER A 30 -18.91 1.76 -35.36
CA SER A 30 -20.13 1.06 -35.69
C SER A 30 -21.26 1.46 -34.71
N LEU A 31 -22.50 1.35 -35.15
CA LEU A 31 -23.67 1.56 -34.28
C LEU A 31 -23.59 0.70 -33.01
N PHE A 32 -23.06 -0.49 -33.15
CA PHE A 32 -22.82 -1.40 -32.02
C PHE A 32 -21.87 -0.82 -30.96
N ASP A 33 -20.78 -0.19 -31.38
CA ASP A 33 -19.82 0.45 -30.46
C ASP A 33 -20.43 1.63 -29.72
N LEU A 34 -21.31 2.39 -30.40
CA LEU A 34 -22.09 3.48 -29.79
C LEU A 34 -23.06 2.94 -28.73
N ILE A 35 -23.81 1.90 -29.02
CA ILE A 35 -24.77 1.26 -28.10
C ILE A 35 -24.03 0.65 -26.91
N LYS A 36 -22.89 0.01 -27.17
CA LYS A 36 -22.05 -0.57 -26.12
C LYS A 36 -21.50 0.50 -25.17
N SER A 37 -20.99 1.60 -25.70
CA SER A 37 -20.48 2.72 -24.90
C SER A 37 -21.60 3.40 -24.10
N TYR A 38 -22.79 3.57 -24.70
CA TYR A 38 -23.95 4.09 -24.00
C TYR A 38 -24.43 3.16 -22.89
N GLY A 39 -24.47 1.85 -23.14
CA GLY A 39 -24.77 0.84 -22.12
C GLY A 39 -23.79 0.85 -20.97
N GLN A 40 -22.49 1.07 -21.23
CA GLN A 40 -21.48 1.19 -20.19
C GLN A 40 -21.64 2.46 -19.34
N ILE A 41 -22.05 3.58 -19.95
CA ILE A 41 -22.32 4.84 -19.22
C ILE A 41 -23.54 4.67 -18.31
N ILE A 42 -24.64 4.12 -18.81
CA ILE A 42 -25.85 3.88 -18.01
C ILE A 42 -25.62 2.85 -16.90
N SER A 43 -24.82 1.82 -17.14
CA SER A 43 -24.49 0.84 -16.11
C SER A 43 -23.57 1.40 -15.01
N LYS A 44 -22.78 2.42 -15.31
CA LYS A 44 -22.01 3.16 -14.30
C LYS A 44 -22.90 4.09 -13.45
N ASP A 45 -23.93 4.68 -14.06
CA ASP A 45 -24.89 5.54 -13.34
C ASP A 45 -25.93 4.76 -12.52
N LYS A 46 -26.23 3.51 -12.90
CA LYS A 46 -27.01 2.62 -12.06
C LYS A 46 -26.13 2.12 -10.93
N ASN A 47 -25.95 2.97 -9.90
CA ASN A 47 -25.62 2.56 -8.55
C ASN A 47 -25.11 1.13 -8.45
N GLN A 48 -23.95 0.84 -8.97
CA GLN A 48 -23.10 -0.03 -8.20
C GLN A 48 -22.86 0.76 -6.90
N SER A 49 -23.76 0.58 -5.94
CA SER A 49 -23.34 0.63 -4.56
C SER A 49 -22.17 -0.36 -4.54
N VAL A 50 -20.99 0.16 -4.80
CA VAL A 50 -19.77 -0.52 -4.43
C VAL A 50 -19.95 -0.61 -2.94
N THR A 51 -20.54 -1.71 -2.49
CA THR A 51 -20.43 -2.14 -1.12
C THR A 51 -18.94 -2.39 -1.01
N ILE A 52 -18.22 -1.32 -0.71
CA ILE A 52 -16.88 -1.42 -0.17
C ILE A 52 -17.15 -2.21 1.09
N ALA A 53 -17.05 -3.52 0.98
CA ALA A 53 -16.93 -4.35 2.15
C ALA A 53 -15.86 -3.62 2.95
N ARG A 54 -16.26 -3.02 4.08
CA ARG A 54 -15.33 -2.37 4.99
C ARG A 54 -14.43 -3.50 5.43
N SER A 55 -13.36 -3.74 4.67
CA SER A 55 -12.30 -4.61 5.11
C SER A 55 -11.84 -4.00 6.42
N ARG A 56 -11.99 -4.74 7.50
CA ARG A 56 -11.50 -4.31 8.79
C ARG A 56 -9.99 -4.21 8.67
N LEU A 57 -9.52 -2.98 8.47
CA LEU A 57 -8.10 -2.70 8.59
C LEU A 57 -7.77 -2.81 10.07
N TYR A 58 -6.78 -3.59 10.42
CA TYR A 58 -6.33 -3.72 11.79
C TYR A 58 -5.59 -2.46 12.22
N ALA A 59 -6.06 -1.84 13.31
CA ALA A 59 -5.39 -0.69 13.90
C ALA A 59 -4.11 -1.15 14.62
N VAL A 60 -3.05 -0.37 14.52
CA VAL A 60 -1.77 -0.67 15.16
C VAL A 60 -1.92 -0.71 16.69
N GLU A 61 -2.72 0.19 17.26
CA GLU A 61 -2.99 0.26 18.70
C GLU A 61 -3.65 -1.01 19.23
N GLU A 62 -4.55 -1.60 18.46
CA GLU A 62 -5.18 -2.87 18.77
C GLU A 62 -4.17 -4.01 18.69
N ALA A 63 -3.32 -4.01 17.66
CA ALA A 63 -2.24 -4.99 17.51
C ALA A 63 -1.24 -4.92 18.67
N VAL A 64 -0.86 -3.72 19.14
CA VAL A 64 0.03 -3.53 20.30
C VAL A 64 -0.57 -4.16 21.56
N LYS A 65 -1.84 -3.88 21.86
CA LYS A 65 -2.53 -4.43 23.03
C LYS A 65 -2.59 -5.96 22.98
N ASN A 66 -3.00 -6.50 21.84
CA ASN A 66 -3.13 -7.93 21.65
C ASN A 66 -1.78 -8.63 21.73
N LEU A 67 -0.78 -8.11 21.02
CA LEU A 67 0.56 -8.69 21.00
C LEU A 67 1.19 -8.68 22.40
N ARG A 68 1.06 -7.59 23.16
CA ARG A 68 1.53 -7.47 24.54
C ARG A 68 0.92 -8.53 25.46
N SER A 69 -0.38 -8.79 25.31
CA SER A 69 -1.07 -9.79 26.11
C SER A 69 -0.67 -11.22 25.75
N LEU A 70 -0.44 -11.51 24.48
CA LEU A 70 -0.09 -12.82 23.96
C LEU A 70 1.37 -13.19 24.26
N ILE A 71 2.28 -12.22 24.11
CA ILE A 71 3.70 -12.48 24.29
C ILE A 71 4.06 -12.75 25.77
N ASN A 72 3.33 -12.13 26.72
CA ASN A 72 3.52 -12.40 28.14
C ASN A 72 3.08 -13.80 28.54
N LYS A 73 2.22 -14.44 27.75
CA LYS A 73 1.75 -15.82 27.97
C LYS A 73 2.59 -16.86 27.22
N SER A 74 3.42 -16.44 26.31
CA SER A 74 4.23 -17.33 25.49
C SER A 74 5.60 -17.55 26.11
N ASN A 75 6.06 -18.80 26.08
CA ASN A 75 7.41 -19.16 26.50
C ASN A 75 8.29 -19.41 25.29
N GLY A 76 9.47 -18.75 25.25
CA GLY A 76 10.44 -18.94 24.18
C GLY A 76 10.17 -18.11 22.92
N TRP A 77 11.01 -18.35 21.93
CA TRP A 77 10.92 -17.69 20.63
C TRP A 77 9.77 -18.24 19.81
N LYS A 78 8.90 -17.36 19.31
CA LYS A 78 7.78 -17.70 18.46
C LYS A 78 7.75 -16.81 17.23
N ASN A 79 7.26 -17.38 16.13
CA ASN A 79 7.09 -16.63 14.88
C ASN A 79 6.02 -15.55 15.02
N LEU A 80 6.24 -14.39 14.41
CA LEU A 80 5.28 -13.28 14.37
C LEU A 80 3.91 -13.72 13.84
N PHE A 81 3.88 -14.62 12.85
CA PHE A 81 2.64 -15.11 12.24
C PHE A 81 1.78 -15.94 13.20
N GLU A 82 2.36 -16.54 14.24
CA GLU A 82 1.59 -17.27 15.25
C GLU A 82 0.74 -16.36 16.14
N TYR A 83 1.07 -15.09 16.21
CA TYR A 83 0.33 -14.09 16.98
C TYR A 83 -0.79 -13.41 16.21
N LEU A 84 -0.88 -13.63 14.90
CA LEU A 84 -1.92 -13.07 14.07
C LEU A 84 -3.31 -13.63 14.43
N PRO A 85 -4.37 -12.83 14.34
CA PRO A 85 -5.72 -13.31 14.59
C PRO A 85 -6.12 -14.34 13.53
N GLN A 86 -6.73 -15.44 13.98
CA GLN A 86 -7.11 -16.56 13.12
C GLN A 86 -8.41 -16.32 12.33
N ASN A 87 -9.15 -15.28 12.64
CA ASN A 87 -10.45 -14.98 12.05
C ASN A 87 -10.36 -14.09 10.79
N ILE A 88 -9.25 -14.16 10.09
CA ILE A 88 -9.01 -13.35 8.89
C ILE A 88 -9.74 -13.97 7.70
N ARG A 89 -10.66 -13.22 7.10
CA ARG A 89 -11.53 -13.69 6.01
C ARG A 89 -11.04 -13.31 4.62
N ASP A 90 -10.25 -12.25 4.50
CA ASP A 90 -9.85 -11.66 3.23
C ASP A 90 -8.33 -11.47 3.17
N ASN A 91 -7.78 -11.56 1.96
CA ASN A 91 -6.35 -11.34 1.71
C ASN A 91 -5.90 -9.93 2.12
N LEU A 92 -6.76 -8.91 1.92
CA LEU A 92 -6.46 -7.54 2.34
C LEU A 92 -6.42 -7.41 3.86
N GLU A 93 -7.35 -8.04 4.56
CA GLU A 93 -7.40 -8.08 6.03
C GLU A 93 -6.15 -8.77 6.59
N SER A 94 -5.73 -9.90 5.98
CA SER A 94 -4.50 -10.62 6.35
C SER A 94 -3.26 -9.74 6.21
N ARG A 95 -3.11 -9.06 5.09
CA ARG A 95 -1.98 -8.15 4.84
C ARG A 95 -1.98 -6.97 5.80
N SER A 96 -3.15 -6.40 6.07
CA SER A 96 -3.31 -5.32 7.04
C SER A 96 -2.93 -5.77 8.44
N ALA A 97 -3.42 -6.93 8.89
CA ALA A 97 -3.08 -7.51 10.18
C ALA A 97 -1.57 -7.75 10.30
N THR A 98 -0.96 -8.37 9.29
CA THR A 98 0.48 -8.63 9.27
C THR A 98 1.28 -7.34 9.42
N ALA A 99 0.92 -6.30 8.66
CA ALA A 99 1.59 -5.00 8.74
C ALA A 99 1.44 -4.36 10.12
N SER A 100 0.23 -4.36 10.69
CA SER A 100 -0.04 -3.79 12.01
C SER A 100 0.68 -4.53 13.13
N TYR A 101 0.71 -5.86 13.08
CA TYR A 101 1.45 -6.66 14.07
C TYR A 101 2.96 -6.51 13.93
N PHE A 102 3.47 -6.33 12.72
CA PHE A 102 4.88 -6.01 12.50
C PHE A 102 5.25 -4.67 13.13
N VAL A 103 4.49 -3.61 12.84
CA VAL A 103 4.72 -2.28 13.43
C VAL A 103 4.59 -2.34 14.96
N ALA A 104 3.58 -3.05 15.49
CA ALA A 104 3.39 -3.26 16.92
C ALA A 104 4.59 -3.96 17.55
N SER A 105 5.18 -4.95 16.87
CA SER A 105 6.36 -5.66 17.37
C SER A 105 7.58 -4.74 17.46
N LEU A 106 7.77 -3.84 16.51
CA LEU A 106 8.85 -2.84 16.53
C LEU A 106 8.65 -1.83 17.66
N GLU A 107 7.42 -1.38 17.89
CA GLU A 107 7.09 -0.45 18.98
C GLU A 107 7.35 -1.08 20.35
N LEU A 108 6.89 -2.32 20.57
CA LEU A 108 7.14 -3.05 21.81
C LEU A 108 8.62 -3.39 22.02
N ALA A 109 9.38 -3.61 20.94
CA ALA A 109 10.84 -3.80 21.03
C ALA A 109 11.54 -2.49 21.41
N LYS A 110 11.10 -1.35 20.85
CA LYS A 110 11.59 -0.02 21.22
C LYS A 110 11.32 0.29 22.69
N GLU A 111 10.16 -0.07 23.20
CA GLU A 111 9.82 0.05 24.64
C GLU A 111 10.59 -0.93 25.52
N GLY A 112 11.27 -1.90 24.93
CA GLY A 112 12.01 -2.92 25.66
C GLY A 112 11.15 -4.05 26.25
N ALA A 113 9.90 -4.19 25.84
CA ALA A 113 8.99 -5.24 26.30
C ALA A 113 9.28 -6.59 25.65
N LEU A 114 9.83 -6.61 24.43
CA LEU A 114 10.17 -7.83 23.69
C LEU A 114 11.51 -7.68 22.95
N SER A 115 12.04 -8.80 22.49
CA SER A 115 13.18 -8.87 21.58
C SER A 115 12.76 -9.49 20.27
N LEU A 116 13.31 -8.95 19.17
CA LEU A 116 13.11 -9.39 17.79
C LEU A 116 14.37 -10.11 17.30
N ARG A 117 14.19 -11.17 16.52
CA ARG A 117 15.27 -11.86 15.82
C ARG A 117 14.82 -12.19 14.40
N GLN A 118 15.67 -11.88 13.43
CA GLN A 118 15.56 -12.32 12.05
C GLN A 118 16.95 -12.77 11.61
N GLU A 119 17.09 -13.96 11.09
CA GLU A 119 18.41 -14.54 10.79
C GLU A 119 18.95 -14.02 9.46
N SER A 120 18.09 -13.83 8.46
CA SER A 120 18.45 -13.34 7.15
C SER A 120 17.38 -12.45 6.55
N PHE A 121 17.74 -11.71 5.51
CA PHE A 121 16.80 -10.87 4.78
C PHE A 121 15.68 -11.71 4.13
N LYS A 122 14.42 -11.33 4.36
CA LYS A 122 13.20 -12.04 3.95
C LYS A 122 12.87 -13.33 4.72
N GLU A 123 13.62 -13.68 5.74
CA GLU A 123 13.25 -14.79 6.62
C GLU A 123 12.19 -14.38 7.64
N GLU A 124 11.69 -15.37 8.35
CA GLU A 124 10.68 -15.20 9.38
C GLU A 124 11.20 -14.38 10.57
N ILE A 125 10.31 -13.65 11.19
CA ILE A 125 10.61 -12.80 12.35
C ILE A 125 10.13 -13.51 13.60
N TYR A 126 11.05 -13.72 14.54
CA TYR A 126 10.77 -14.35 15.82
C TYR A 126 10.75 -13.32 16.94
N LEU A 127 9.84 -13.53 17.89
CA LEU A 127 9.60 -12.67 19.02
C LEU A 127 9.78 -13.45 20.33
N ILE A 128 10.32 -12.79 21.34
CA ILE A 128 10.38 -13.29 22.71
C ILE A 128 10.10 -12.17 23.70
N SER A 129 9.36 -12.46 24.77
CA SER A 129 9.20 -11.52 25.88
C SER A 129 10.51 -11.33 26.63
N LYS A 130 10.89 -10.11 26.94
CA LYS A 130 12.04 -9.86 27.81
C LYS A 130 11.81 -10.26 29.26
N THR A 131 10.56 -10.41 29.67
CA THR A 131 10.22 -10.89 31.02
C THR A 131 10.54 -12.38 31.22
N ASN A 132 10.62 -13.15 30.11
CA ASN A 132 10.89 -14.58 30.08
C ASN A 132 12.30 -14.94 29.57
N MET A 133 13.19 -13.96 29.56
CA MET A 133 14.60 -14.13 29.19
C MET A 133 15.49 -14.55 30.36
#